data_ce64f6615559f5d2af8786301b80f482
#
_entry.id   ce64f6615559f5d2af8786301b80f482
#
_cell.length_a   1.000
_cell.length_b   1.000
_cell.length_c   1.000
_cell.angle_alpha   90.00
_cell.angle_beta   90.00
_cell.angle_gamma   90.00
#
_symmetry.space_group_name_H-M   'P 1'
#
loop_
_entity.id
_entity.type
_entity.pdbx_description
1 polymer ?
#
loop_
_entity_poly.entity_id
_entity_poly.type
_entity_poly.pdbx_seq_one_letter_code
_entity_poly.pdbx_strand_id
1 'polypeptide(L)'
;MYKNILVINTMHIGDLMLVTPALRTLRTNYPEAHIALLTDKPLGDLVRCNENLDECILIDKHGKDKGLLALVRFIRKIRARHFDLVINFHRNERASAIAAFSGGKRIVGYSQPGFKRFFDKVMPNRAMADTPPELVKHQVLCHLDVLKEAVGVKTIDDRGLEMMLPPEEEAKAAALWQQEFAPDAKVIAFNIGASWQTKRWLSWRLTATASTATTAKF
;
A
#
# COMPACT_ATOMS: atom_id res chain seq x y z
N MET A 1 -4.32 -23.57 -8.48
CA MET A 1 -4.12 -22.20 -8.99
C MET A 1 -5.14 -21.32 -8.30
N TYR A 2 -4.75 -20.18 -7.71
CA TYR A 2 -5.68 -19.26 -7.05
C TYR A 2 -6.49 -18.51 -8.09
N LYS A 3 -7.79 -18.34 -7.81
CA LYS A 3 -8.74 -17.60 -8.69
C LYS A 3 -9.28 -16.34 -8.03
N ASN A 4 -9.26 -16.26 -6.70
CA ASN A 4 -9.80 -15.13 -5.95
C ASN A 4 -8.82 -14.77 -4.83
N ILE A 5 -8.11 -13.65 -4.99
CA ILE A 5 -6.99 -13.24 -4.14
C ILE A 5 -7.35 -11.93 -3.43
N LEU A 6 -7.16 -11.89 -2.11
CA LEU A 6 -7.26 -10.67 -1.30
C LEU A 6 -5.87 -10.25 -0.82
N VAL A 7 -5.49 -9.03 -1.14
CA VAL A 7 -4.32 -8.35 -0.56
C VAL A 7 -4.81 -7.35 0.47
N ILE A 8 -4.19 -7.32 1.66
CA ILE A 8 -4.57 -6.41 2.75
C ILE A 8 -3.40 -5.47 3.04
N ASN A 9 -3.60 -4.17 2.79
CA ASN A 9 -2.73 -3.09 3.26
C ASN A 9 -3.55 -1.86 3.61
N THR A 10 -3.67 -1.57 4.91
CA THR A 10 -4.43 -0.43 5.44
C THR A 10 -3.52 0.59 6.14
N MET A 11 -2.27 0.71 5.69
CA MET A 11 -1.27 1.64 6.22
C MET A 11 -1.42 3.05 5.61
N HIS A 12 -0.33 3.78 5.51
CA HIS A 12 -0.27 5.13 4.95
C HIS A 12 0.00 5.11 3.43
N ILE A 13 -0.05 6.29 2.81
CA ILE A 13 0.16 6.49 1.36
C ILE A 13 1.45 5.80 0.87
N GLY A 14 2.58 6.08 1.54
CA GLY A 14 3.88 5.51 1.17
C GLY A 14 3.89 3.98 1.23
N ASP A 15 3.33 3.42 2.31
CA ASP A 15 3.26 1.96 2.47
C ASP A 15 2.38 1.30 1.41
N LEU A 16 1.31 1.98 0.97
CA LEU A 16 0.45 1.51 -0.11
C LEU A 16 1.21 1.48 -1.45
N MET A 17 1.99 2.52 -1.74
CA MET A 17 2.83 2.55 -2.94
C MET A 17 3.87 1.42 -2.95
N LEU A 18 4.44 1.08 -1.78
CA LEU A 18 5.40 -0.02 -1.64
C LEU A 18 4.81 -1.41 -1.90
N VAL A 19 3.47 -1.54 -2.00
CA VAL A 19 2.78 -2.80 -2.36
C VAL A 19 2.66 -2.98 -3.88
N THR A 20 2.77 -1.93 -4.68
CA THR A 20 2.51 -1.99 -6.13
C THR A 20 3.35 -3.04 -6.88
N PRO A 21 4.65 -3.25 -6.59
CA PRO A 21 5.41 -4.35 -7.20
C PRO A 21 4.87 -5.73 -6.85
N ALA A 22 4.30 -5.89 -5.64
CA ALA A 22 3.68 -7.15 -5.24
C ALA A 22 2.36 -7.40 -5.98
N LEU A 23 1.55 -6.36 -6.24
CA LEU A 23 0.33 -6.47 -7.05
C LEU A 23 0.67 -6.90 -8.48
N ARG A 24 1.64 -6.25 -9.11
CA ARG A 24 2.13 -6.59 -10.44
C ARG A 24 2.68 -8.02 -10.51
N THR A 25 3.47 -8.42 -9.51
CA THR A 25 3.95 -9.80 -9.37
C THR A 25 2.79 -10.80 -9.28
N LEU A 26 1.73 -10.50 -8.53
CA LEU A 26 0.54 -11.36 -8.45
C LEU A 26 -0.16 -11.46 -9.79
N ARG A 27 -0.39 -10.35 -10.49
CA ARG A 27 -1.02 -10.34 -11.82
C ARG A 27 -0.22 -11.17 -12.83
N THR A 28 1.11 -11.03 -12.84
CA THR A 28 1.99 -11.81 -13.71
C THR A 28 1.88 -13.34 -13.46
N ASN A 29 1.76 -13.76 -12.19
CA ASN A 29 1.68 -15.19 -11.86
C ASN A 29 0.25 -15.76 -11.91
N TYR A 30 -0.76 -14.90 -11.80
CA TYR A 30 -2.18 -15.26 -11.77
C TYR A 30 -2.99 -14.33 -12.68
N PRO A 31 -2.76 -14.37 -14.01
CA PRO A 31 -3.37 -13.41 -14.94
C PRO A 31 -4.90 -13.42 -14.93
N GLU A 32 -5.49 -14.60 -14.72
CA GLU A 32 -6.96 -14.80 -14.71
C GLU A 32 -7.58 -14.73 -13.31
N ALA A 33 -6.78 -14.44 -12.27
CA ALA A 33 -7.32 -14.34 -10.93
C ALA A 33 -8.00 -12.98 -10.70
N HIS A 34 -9.10 -12.99 -9.97
CA HIS A 34 -9.66 -11.79 -9.39
C HIS A 34 -8.77 -11.33 -8.22
N ILE A 35 -8.11 -10.19 -8.35
CA ILE A 35 -7.21 -9.61 -7.35
C ILE A 35 -7.89 -8.39 -6.72
N ALA A 36 -8.25 -8.52 -5.45
CA ALA A 36 -8.82 -7.44 -4.65
C ALA A 36 -7.79 -6.88 -3.67
N LEU A 37 -7.71 -5.57 -3.55
CA LEU A 37 -6.92 -4.88 -2.54
C LEU A 37 -7.82 -4.26 -1.48
N LEU A 38 -7.64 -4.65 -0.22
CA LEU A 38 -8.26 -4.00 0.93
C LEU A 38 -7.33 -2.89 1.44
N THR A 39 -7.79 -1.65 1.36
CA THR A 39 -7.06 -0.48 1.85
C THR A 39 -7.97 0.47 2.64
N ASP A 40 -7.36 1.49 3.28
CA ASP A 40 -8.12 2.51 3.98
C ASP A 40 -8.83 3.44 2.99
N LYS A 41 -10.06 3.84 3.32
CA LYS A 41 -10.94 4.62 2.42
C LYS A 41 -10.29 5.87 1.83
N PRO A 42 -9.53 6.70 2.57
CA PRO A 42 -8.86 7.87 2.01
C PRO A 42 -7.79 7.56 0.96
N LEU A 43 -7.35 6.30 0.86
CA LEU A 43 -6.29 5.88 -0.04
C LEU A 43 -6.80 5.21 -1.33
N GLY A 44 -8.11 5.02 -1.44
CA GLY A 44 -8.71 4.31 -2.57
C GLY A 44 -8.37 4.91 -3.93
N ASP A 45 -8.36 6.23 -4.02
CA ASP A 45 -8.08 6.94 -5.28
C ASP A 45 -6.67 6.72 -5.81
N LEU A 46 -5.70 6.41 -4.95
CA LEU A 46 -4.31 6.15 -5.35
C LEU A 46 -4.12 4.84 -6.12
N VAL A 47 -5.06 3.91 -5.97
CA VAL A 47 -4.94 2.55 -6.52
C VAL A 47 -6.11 2.15 -7.41
N ARG A 48 -7.15 2.99 -7.53
CA ARG A 48 -8.35 2.66 -8.30
C ARG A 48 -8.10 2.42 -9.79
N CYS A 49 -7.04 3.02 -10.34
CA CYS A 49 -6.66 2.87 -11.75
C CYS A 49 -5.53 1.84 -11.94
N ASN A 50 -5.15 1.10 -10.89
CA ASN A 50 -4.10 0.10 -11.02
C ASN A 50 -4.61 -1.13 -11.80
N GLU A 51 -4.09 -1.33 -13.01
CA GLU A 51 -4.48 -2.40 -13.93
C GLU A 51 -4.19 -3.82 -13.39
N ASN A 52 -3.36 -3.92 -12.34
CA ASN A 52 -3.08 -5.19 -11.69
C ASN A 52 -4.16 -5.59 -10.67
N LEU A 53 -5.18 -4.72 -10.45
CA LEU A 53 -6.30 -4.95 -9.55
C LEU A 53 -7.62 -5.05 -10.34
N ASP A 54 -8.49 -5.92 -9.88
CA ASP A 54 -9.88 -5.98 -10.35
C ASP A 54 -10.81 -5.23 -9.40
N GLU A 55 -10.39 -5.06 -8.15
CA GLU A 55 -11.24 -4.42 -7.15
C GLU A 55 -10.42 -3.75 -6.03
N CYS A 56 -10.91 -2.59 -5.58
CA CYS A 56 -10.44 -1.92 -4.37
C CYS A 56 -11.53 -1.96 -3.29
N ILE A 57 -11.30 -2.72 -2.21
CA ILE A 57 -12.20 -2.80 -1.06
C ILE A 57 -11.76 -1.75 -0.05
N LEU A 58 -12.66 -0.83 0.29
CA LEU A 58 -12.36 0.29 1.18
C LEU A 58 -12.90 0.05 2.59
N ILE A 59 -12.04 0.21 3.59
CA ILE A 59 -12.43 0.21 4.99
C ILE A 59 -12.35 1.63 5.56
N ASP A 60 -13.43 2.11 6.17
CA ASP A 60 -13.49 3.41 6.83
C ASP A 60 -13.24 3.25 8.34
N LYS A 61 -11.96 3.03 8.69
CA LYS A 61 -11.56 2.73 10.08
C LYS A 61 -11.77 3.90 11.07
N HIS A 62 -11.94 5.11 10.56
CA HIS A 62 -12.19 6.31 11.37
C HIS A 62 -13.66 6.73 11.39
N GLY A 63 -14.49 6.19 10.47
CA GLY A 63 -15.93 6.46 10.34
C GLY A 63 -16.78 5.20 10.57
N LYS A 64 -17.51 4.77 9.52
CA LYS A 64 -18.54 3.71 9.62
C LYS A 64 -18.03 2.35 10.09
N ASP A 65 -16.76 2.04 9.85
CA ASP A 65 -16.14 0.76 10.22
C ASP A 65 -15.33 0.86 11.53
N LYS A 66 -15.52 1.93 12.32
CA LYS A 66 -14.92 2.11 13.64
C LYS A 66 -15.57 1.20 14.68
N GLY A 67 -14.75 0.68 15.58
CA GLY A 67 -15.19 -0.16 16.70
C GLY A 67 -15.32 -1.63 16.36
N LEU A 68 -15.54 -2.45 17.41
CA LEU A 68 -15.49 -3.91 17.32
C LEU A 68 -16.66 -4.50 16.51
N LEU A 69 -17.89 -4.02 16.76
CA LEU A 69 -19.07 -4.54 16.05
C LEU A 69 -19.03 -4.23 14.55
N ALA A 70 -18.54 -3.04 14.19
CA ALA A 70 -18.33 -2.67 12.79
C ALA A 70 -17.25 -3.55 12.14
N LEU A 71 -16.15 -3.83 12.85
CA LEU A 71 -15.11 -4.73 12.40
C LEU A 71 -15.65 -6.15 12.15
N VAL A 72 -16.45 -6.70 13.09
CA VAL A 72 -17.07 -8.02 12.92
C VAL A 72 -18.00 -8.05 11.69
N ARG A 73 -18.80 -7.00 11.50
CA ARG A 73 -19.66 -6.86 10.30
C ARG A 73 -18.83 -6.80 9.02
N PHE A 74 -17.74 -6.06 9.04
CA PHE A 74 -16.82 -5.95 7.91
C PHE A 74 -16.17 -7.30 7.58
N ILE A 75 -15.67 -8.01 8.60
CA ILE A 75 -15.08 -9.35 8.44
C ILE A 75 -16.11 -10.33 7.84
N ARG A 76 -17.38 -10.29 8.28
CA ARG A 76 -18.43 -11.13 7.68
C ARG A 76 -18.64 -10.84 6.19
N LYS A 77 -18.54 -9.57 5.76
CA LYS A 77 -18.60 -9.20 4.34
C LYS A 77 -17.39 -9.75 3.55
N ILE A 78 -16.20 -9.66 4.13
CA ILE A 78 -14.99 -10.25 3.51
C ILE A 78 -15.13 -11.77 3.40
N ARG A 79 -15.57 -12.44 4.47
CA ARG A 79 -15.75 -13.90 4.50
C ARG A 79 -16.74 -14.40 3.45
N ALA A 80 -17.82 -13.68 3.20
CA ALA A 80 -18.82 -14.01 2.20
C ALA A 80 -18.30 -13.98 0.75
N ARG A 81 -17.08 -13.47 0.53
CA ARG A 81 -16.46 -13.36 -0.80
C ARG A 81 -15.63 -14.60 -1.18
N HIS A 82 -15.39 -15.51 -0.24
CA HIS A 82 -14.73 -16.81 -0.46
C HIS A 82 -13.38 -16.73 -1.18
N PHE A 83 -12.46 -15.92 -0.65
CA PHE A 83 -11.11 -15.81 -1.18
C PHE A 83 -10.33 -17.13 -1.08
N ASP A 84 -9.61 -17.49 -2.14
CA ASP A 84 -8.72 -18.67 -2.15
C ASP A 84 -7.40 -18.39 -1.44
N LEU A 85 -6.89 -17.15 -1.60
CA LEU A 85 -5.65 -16.68 -1.01
C LEU A 85 -5.87 -15.31 -0.37
N VAL A 86 -5.41 -15.15 0.87
CA VAL A 86 -5.40 -13.90 1.60
C VAL A 86 -3.97 -13.56 1.99
N ILE A 87 -3.48 -12.41 1.55
CA ILE A 87 -2.12 -11.94 1.80
C ILE A 87 -2.20 -10.68 2.66
N ASN A 88 -1.68 -10.74 3.88
CA ASN A 88 -1.65 -9.60 4.78
C ASN A 88 -0.29 -8.92 4.79
N PHE A 89 -0.20 -7.70 4.27
CA PHE A 89 1.01 -6.87 4.28
C PHE A 89 1.02 -5.84 5.42
N HIS A 90 0.02 -5.82 6.29
CA HIS A 90 -0.05 -4.88 7.40
C HIS A 90 -0.06 -5.58 8.76
N ARG A 91 1.07 -5.48 9.51
CA ARG A 91 1.24 -6.07 10.85
C ARG A 91 0.57 -5.22 11.93
N ASN A 92 -0.76 -5.06 11.89
CA ASN A 92 -1.52 -4.50 13.01
C ASN A 92 -2.67 -5.44 13.42
N GLU A 93 -3.30 -5.15 14.55
CA GLU A 93 -4.36 -5.99 15.10
C GLU A 93 -5.57 -6.09 14.17
N ARG A 94 -6.02 -4.96 13.61
CA ARG A 94 -7.19 -4.91 12.73
C ARG A 94 -6.99 -5.69 11.44
N ALA A 95 -5.88 -5.46 10.74
CA ALA A 95 -5.56 -6.17 9.51
C ALA A 95 -5.34 -7.67 9.77
N SER A 96 -4.64 -8.00 10.86
CA SER A 96 -4.44 -9.39 11.28
C SER A 96 -5.76 -10.09 11.62
N ALA A 97 -6.70 -9.41 12.29
CA ALA A 97 -8.03 -9.95 12.57
C ALA A 97 -8.85 -10.14 11.28
N ILE A 98 -8.83 -9.17 10.37
CA ILE A 98 -9.52 -9.29 9.07
C ILE A 98 -8.97 -10.48 8.30
N ALA A 99 -7.65 -10.63 8.19
CA ALA A 99 -7.03 -11.77 7.52
C ALA A 99 -7.40 -13.10 8.20
N ALA A 100 -7.19 -13.20 9.52
CA ALA A 100 -7.44 -14.41 10.30
C ALA A 100 -8.88 -14.93 10.20
N PHE A 101 -9.86 -14.03 10.14
CA PHE A 101 -11.28 -14.39 10.11
C PHE A 101 -11.94 -14.20 8.74
N SER A 102 -11.15 -13.88 7.71
CA SER A 102 -11.61 -13.74 6.31
C SER A 102 -12.28 -14.98 5.74
N GLY A 103 -11.95 -16.16 6.28
CA GLY A 103 -12.38 -17.43 5.71
C GLY A 103 -11.63 -17.82 4.44
N GLY A 104 -10.47 -17.19 4.18
CA GLY A 104 -9.59 -17.56 3.06
C GLY A 104 -9.11 -19.01 3.19
N LYS A 105 -9.01 -19.71 2.06
CA LYS A 105 -8.51 -21.11 2.04
C LYS A 105 -7.04 -21.19 2.42
N ARG A 106 -6.27 -20.14 2.11
CA ARG A 106 -4.88 -19.96 2.51
C ARG A 106 -4.67 -18.52 2.95
N ILE A 107 -4.03 -18.34 4.12
CA ILE A 107 -3.78 -17.03 4.71
C ILE A 107 -2.29 -16.91 5.01
N VAL A 108 -1.62 -15.91 4.43
CA VAL A 108 -0.17 -15.73 4.57
C VAL A 108 0.20 -14.25 4.79
N GLY A 109 1.42 -14.00 5.19
CA GLY A 109 1.96 -12.64 5.33
C GLY A 109 2.31 -12.26 6.75
N TYR A 110 2.20 -10.98 7.09
CA TYR A 110 2.52 -10.48 8.42
C TYR A 110 1.34 -10.66 9.37
N SER A 111 1.63 -10.93 10.65
CA SER A 111 0.58 -11.11 11.65
C SER A 111 1.01 -10.59 13.02
N GLN A 112 0.06 -10.09 13.78
CA GLN A 112 0.24 -9.89 15.23
C GLN A 112 0.28 -11.24 15.96
N PRO A 113 1.00 -11.32 17.11
CA PRO A 113 1.19 -12.59 17.83
C PRO A 113 -0.11 -13.35 18.12
N GLY A 114 -1.17 -12.66 18.53
CA GLY A 114 -2.46 -13.27 18.86
C GLY A 114 -3.20 -13.93 17.70
N PHE A 115 -2.85 -13.60 16.46
CA PHE A 115 -3.51 -14.11 15.26
C PHE A 115 -2.67 -15.12 14.47
N LYS A 116 -1.40 -15.35 14.85
CA LYS A 116 -0.47 -16.22 14.11
C LYS A 116 -1.03 -17.62 13.81
N ARG A 117 -1.79 -18.19 14.75
CA ARG A 117 -2.37 -19.55 14.63
C ARG A 117 -3.39 -19.69 13.48
N PHE A 118 -3.90 -18.60 12.96
CA PHE A 118 -4.87 -18.57 11.85
C PHE A 118 -4.22 -18.40 10.48
N PHE A 119 -2.89 -18.24 10.45
CA PHE A 119 -2.14 -18.07 9.21
C PHE A 119 -1.43 -19.38 8.86
N ASP A 120 -1.51 -19.78 7.61
CA ASP A 120 -0.78 -20.95 7.08
C ASP A 120 0.73 -20.68 7.05
N LYS A 121 1.13 -19.43 6.79
CA LYS A 121 2.53 -19.00 6.91
C LYS A 121 2.64 -17.55 7.34
N VAL A 122 3.28 -17.33 8.49
CA VAL A 122 3.63 -15.99 8.97
C VAL A 122 5.06 -15.67 8.55
N MET A 123 5.22 -14.51 7.90
CA MET A 123 6.52 -14.01 7.47
C MET A 123 7.02 -12.88 8.39
N PRO A 124 8.32 -12.79 8.63
CA PRO A 124 8.89 -11.63 9.33
C PRO A 124 8.84 -10.40 8.42
N ASN A 125 8.41 -9.26 8.96
CA ASN A 125 8.60 -7.98 8.28
C ASN A 125 9.96 -7.37 8.68
N ARG A 126 10.97 -7.59 7.86
CA ARG A 126 12.35 -7.16 8.12
C ARG A 126 12.62 -5.67 7.84
N ALA A 127 11.61 -4.91 7.44
CA ALA A 127 11.69 -3.46 7.33
C ALA A 127 11.30 -2.73 8.63
N MET A 128 10.91 -3.47 9.67
CA MET A 128 10.50 -2.91 10.96
C MET A 128 11.71 -2.50 11.81
N ALA A 129 11.52 -1.50 12.67
CA ALA A 129 12.57 -0.95 13.54
C ALA A 129 13.12 -1.95 14.58
N ASP A 130 12.38 -3.02 14.88
CA ASP A 130 12.78 -4.11 15.77
C ASP A 130 13.62 -5.20 15.06
N THR A 131 13.94 -5.02 13.78
CA THR A 131 14.77 -5.95 13.01
C THR A 131 16.26 -5.70 13.31
N PRO A 132 17.06 -6.75 13.60
CA PRO A 132 18.51 -6.61 13.69
C PRO A 132 19.10 -5.97 12.44
N PRO A 133 20.08 -5.03 12.55
CA PRO A 133 20.59 -4.25 11.42
C PRO A 133 21.04 -5.09 10.21
N GLU A 134 21.66 -6.24 10.46
CA GLU A 134 22.16 -7.17 9.45
C GLU A 134 21.03 -7.90 8.67
N LEU A 135 19.81 -7.89 9.19
CA LEU A 135 18.64 -8.52 8.58
C LEU A 135 17.66 -7.52 7.96
N VAL A 136 17.94 -6.22 8.11
CA VAL A 136 17.05 -5.16 7.58
C VAL A 136 16.95 -5.26 6.06
N LYS A 137 15.74 -5.23 5.56
CA LYS A 137 15.42 -5.21 4.13
C LYS A 137 14.49 -4.03 3.79
N HIS A 138 14.61 -3.54 2.57
CA HIS A 138 13.62 -2.58 2.05
C HIS A 138 12.22 -3.19 2.05
N GLN A 139 11.18 -2.42 2.37
CA GLN A 139 9.81 -2.92 2.54
C GLN A 139 9.27 -3.63 1.29
N VAL A 140 9.60 -3.14 0.09
CA VAL A 140 9.25 -3.81 -1.19
C VAL A 140 9.78 -5.24 -1.23
N LEU A 141 11.07 -5.43 -0.88
CA LEU A 141 11.69 -6.76 -0.88
C LEU A 141 11.03 -7.68 0.15
N CYS A 142 10.63 -7.14 1.30
CA CYS A 142 9.86 -7.90 2.29
C CYS A 142 8.51 -8.37 1.74
N HIS A 143 7.80 -7.54 0.98
CA HIS A 143 6.54 -7.93 0.33
C HIS A 143 6.76 -8.99 -0.76
N LEU A 144 7.80 -8.84 -1.58
CA LEU A 144 8.17 -9.82 -2.60
C LEU A 144 8.62 -11.16 -1.98
N ASP A 145 9.35 -11.14 -0.85
CA ASP A 145 9.69 -12.35 -0.07
C ASP A 145 8.43 -13.09 0.38
N VAL A 146 7.38 -12.39 0.83
CA VAL A 146 6.09 -13.03 1.16
C VAL A 146 5.52 -13.76 -0.04
N LEU A 147 5.53 -13.14 -1.22
CA LEU A 147 5.02 -13.78 -2.42
C LEU A 147 5.87 -14.99 -2.84
N LYS A 148 7.18 -14.85 -2.81
CA LYS A 148 8.11 -15.92 -3.15
C LYS A 148 8.03 -17.10 -2.19
N GLU A 149 8.14 -16.84 -0.88
CA GLU A 149 8.34 -17.87 0.12
C GLU A 149 7.02 -18.41 0.70
N ALA A 150 5.97 -17.57 0.81
CA ALA A 150 4.72 -17.97 1.42
C ALA A 150 3.63 -18.29 0.39
N VAL A 151 3.58 -17.59 -0.74
CA VAL A 151 2.63 -17.91 -1.82
C VAL A 151 3.21 -18.92 -2.79
N GLY A 152 4.51 -18.83 -3.08
CA GLY A 152 5.20 -19.74 -4.01
C GLY A 152 5.10 -19.27 -5.46
N VAL A 153 5.10 -17.93 -5.69
CA VAL A 153 5.14 -17.37 -7.04
C VAL A 153 6.47 -17.69 -7.72
N LYS A 154 6.45 -17.90 -9.03
CA LYS A 154 7.63 -18.27 -9.81
C LYS A 154 8.36 -17.06 -10.35
N THR A 155 7.63 -16.04 -10.76
CA THR A 155 8.18 -14.82 -11.36
C THR A 155 8.00 -13.67 -10.39
N ILE A 156 9.06 -12.92 -10.12
CA ILE A 156 9.05 -11.70 -9.33
C ILE A 156 9.24 -10.52 -10.28
N ASP A 157 8.39 -9.52 -10.13
CA ASP A 157 8.49 -8.25 -10.85
C ASP A 157 8.90 -7.13 -9.89
N ASP A 158 10.16 -6.72 -9.97
CA ASP A 158 10.79 -5.71 -9.12
C ASP A 158 11.13 -4.40 -9.85
N ARG A 159 10.48 -4.14 -11.01
CA ARG A 159 10.72 -2.95 -11.85
C ARG A 159 10.46 -1.59 -11.17
N GLY A 160 10.26 -1.56 -9.87
CA GLY A 160 10.02 -0.34 -9.10
C GLY A 160 8.54 -0.09 -8.80
N LEU A 161 8.29 1.08 -8.19
CA LEU A 161 6.95 1.49 -7.81
C LEU A 161 6.17 2.00 -9.02
N GLU A 162 4.86 1.87 -8.97
CA GLU A 162 3.97 2.42 -9.98
C GLU A 162 2.80 3.18 -9.34
N MET A 163 2.39 4.26 -9.98
CA MET A 163 1.18 4.98 -9.67
C MET A 163 0.46 5.27 -11.00
N MET A 164 -0.73 4.75 -11.13
CA MET A 164 -1.57 4.95 -12.31
C MET A 164 -2.65 5.99 -11.98
N LEU A 165 -2.60 7.12 -12.64
CA LEU A 165 -3.56 8.19 -12.45
C LEU A 165 -4.69 8.09 -13.49
N PRO A 166 -5.92 8.53 -13.13
CA PRO A 166 -6.96 8.71 -14.12
C PRO A 166 -6.53 9.71 -15.20
N PRO A 167 -6.88 9.49 -16.49
CA PRO A 167 -6.50 10.41 -17.58
C PRO A 167 -6.93 11.85 -17.34
N GLU A 168 -8.07 12.07 -16.66
CA GLU A 168 -8.55 13.40 -16.30
C GLU A 168 -7.63 14.10 -15.28
N GLU A 169 -7.03 13.36 -14.37
CA GLU A 169 -6.09 13.93 -13.38
C GLU A 169 -4.72 14.20 -14.01
N GLU A 170 -4.27 13.34 -14.91
CA GLU A 170 -3.06 13.59 -15.71
C GLU A 170 -3.22 14.84 -16.58
N ALA A 171 -4.37 15.00 -17.26
CA ALA A 171 -4.65 16.19 -18.06
C ALA A 171 -4.69 17.47 -17.22
N LYS A 172 -5.31 17.43 -16.03
CA LYS A 172 -5.31 18.57 -15.09
C LYS A 172 -3.90 18.92 -14.63
N ALA A 173 -3.10 17.93 -14.26
CA ALA A 173 -1.72 18.13 -13.83
C ALA A 173 -0.87 18.73 -14.97
N ALA A 174 -1.03 18.23 -16.20
CA ALA A 174 -0.33 18.75 -17.37
C ALA A 174 -0.73 20.22 -17.67
N ALA A 175 -2.03 20.54 -17.60
CA ALA A 175 -2.51 21.91 -17.80
C ALA A 175 -1.96 22.87 -16.74
N LEU A 176 -2.00 22.46 -15.45
CA LEU A 176 -1.43 23.24 -14.35
C LEU A 176 0.08 23.45 -14.54
N TRP A 177 0.80 22.41 -14.94
CA TRP A 177 2.24 22.49 -15.20
C TRP A 177 2.56 23.50 -16.30
N GLN A 178 1.83 23.46 -17.42
CA GLN A 178 1.99 24.41 -18.54
C GLN A 178 1.63 25.84 -18.16
N GLN A 179 0.68 26.04 -17.26
CA GLN A 179 0.29 27.35 -16.77
C GLN A 179 1.36 27.96 -15.84
N GLU A 180 1.97 27.15 -14.97
CA GLU A 180 2.89 27.63 -13.92
C GLU A 180 4.35 27.69 -14.37
N PHE A 181 4.76 26.90 -15.37
CA PHE A 181 6.15 26.75 -15.76
C PHE A 181 6.35 26.89 -17.28
N ALA A 182 7.43 27.57 -17.67
CA ALA A 182 7.85 27.61 -19.07
C ALA A 182 8.28 26.19 -19.56
N PRO A 183 8.19 25.89 -20.87
CA PRO A 183 8.49 24.56 -21.41
C PRO A 183 9.88 24.02 -21.09
N ASP A 184 10.87 24.91 -20.95
CA ASP A 184 12.27 24.63 -20.66
C ASP A 184 12.66 24.87 -19.18
N ALA A 185 11.69 25.17 -18.33
CA ALA A 185 11.93 25.47 -16.92
C ALA A 185 12.55 24.28 -16.19
N LYS A 186 13.65 24.51 -15.48
CA LYS A 186 14.22 23.57 -14.53
C LYS A 186 13.51 23.73 -13.19
N VAL A 187 12.65 22.77 -12.85
CA VAL A 187 11.83 22.84 -11.63
C VAL A 187 12.43 21.95 -10.55
N ILE A 188 12.58 22.50 -9.34
CA ILE A 188 13.00 21.77 -8.15
C ILE A 188 11.88 21.84 -7.12
N ALA A 189 11.35 20.67 -6.75
CA ALA A 189 10.32 20.55 -5.73
C ALA A 189 10.94 20.25 -4.36
N PHE A 190 10.60 21.04 -3.35
CA PHE A 190 11.00 20.82 -1.96
C PHE A 190 9.80 20.35 -1.13
N ASN A 191 9.84 19.12 -0.66
CA ASN A 191 8.88 18.66 0.34
C ASN A 191 9.42 18.98 1.74
N ILE A 192 8.91 20.06 2.32
CA ILE A 192 9.30 20.58 3.63
C ILE A 192 8.40 20.09 4.77
N GLY A 193 7.27 19.46 4.43
CA GLY A 193 6.28 18.98 5.38
C GLY A 193 6.54 17.56 5.85
N ALA A 194 6.11 17.23 7.06
CA ALA A 194 6.04 15.87 7.58
C ALA A 194 5.03 15.77 8.72
N SER A 195 4.52 14.56 8.99
CA SER A 195 3.62 14.30 10.12
C SER A 195 4.32 14.48 11.46
N TRP A 196 5.61 14.14 11.55
CA TRP A 196 6.42 14.30 12.76
C TRP A 196 7.24 15.59 12.69
N GLN A 197 7.23 16.38 13.77
CA GLN A 197 7.98 17.65 13.84
C GLN A 197 9.48 17.46 13.59
N THR A 198 10.06 16.37 14.07
CA THR A 198 11.48 16.04 13.88
C THR A 198 11.88 15.76 12.43
N LYS A 199 10.88 15.51 11.55
CA LYS A 199 11.08 15.29 10.11
C LYS A 199 10.72 16.50 9.26
N ARG A 200 10.27 17.60 9.87
CA ARG A 200 9.93 18.83 9.16
C ARG A 200 11.19 19.67 8.96
N TRP A 201 11.25 20.36 7.81
CA TRP A 201 12.24 21.40 7.59
C TRP A 201 11.87 22.60 8.44
N LEU A 202 12.85 23.19 9.14
CA LEU A 202 12.60 24.40 9.95
C LEU A 202 12.49 25.62 9.05
N SER A 203 11.40 26.41 9.19
CA SER A 203 11.06 27.54 8.32
C SER A 203 12.19 28.58 8.17
N TRP A 204 12.98 28.82 9.22
CA TRP A 204 14.11 29.77 9.19
C TRP A 204 15.27 29.32 8.30
N ARG A 205 15.38 28.00 7.98
CA ARG A 205 16.41 27.50 7.05
C ARG A 205 16.02 27.67 5.57
N LEU A 206 14.75 27.92 5.28
CA LEU A 206 14.28 28.16 3.91
C LEU A 206 14.61 29.58 3.42
N THR A 207 14.68 30.56 4.32
CA THR A 207 14.97 31.96 3.96
C THR A 207 16.41 32.17 3.53
N ALA A 208 17.35 31.30 3.93
CA ALA A 208 18.77 31.44 3.57
C ALA A 208 19.10 30.93 2.14
N THR A 209 18.23 30.10 1.54
CA THR A 209 18.44 29.50 0.20
C THR A 209 17.53 30.03 -0.89
N ALA A 210 16.53 30.85 -0.53
CA ALA A 210 15.46 31.29 -1.45
C ALA A 210 15.77 32.58 -2.20
N SER A 211 17.03 33.09 -2.23
CA SER A 211 17.33 34.34 -2.91
C SER A 211 17.25 34.28 -4.45
N THR A 212 16.94 33.14 -5.06
CA THR A 212 16.83 32.96 -6.52
C THR A 212 15.67 32.07 -6.98
N ALA A 213 14.77 31.63 -6.09
CA ALA A 213 13.63 30.79 -6.48
C ALA A 213 12.31 31.60 -6.44
N THR A 214 11.61 31.66 -7.56
CA THR A 214 10.23 32.15 -7.60
C THR A 214 9.34 31.23 -6.78
N THR A 215 8.73 31.76 -5.72
CA THR A 215 7.86 31.00 -4.84
C THR A 215 6.49 30.89 -5.48
N ALA A 216 6.12 29.71 -6.00
CA ALA A 216 4.73 29.42 -6.31
C ALA A 216 3.95 29.32 -4.98
N LYS A 217 2.90 30.11 -4.83
CA LYS A 217 1.95 30.05 -3.71
C LYS A 217 0.92 28.97 -4.03
N PHE A 218 0.86 27.92 -3.20
CA PHE A 218 -0.26 26.97 -3.16
C PHE A 218 -1.22 27.35 -2.03
#